data_610006b215d6cd28cf9ea45d8db7cfef
#
_entry.id   610006b215d6cd28cf9ea45d8db7cfef
#
_cell.length_a   1.000
_cell.length_b   1.000
_cell.length_c   1.000
_cell.angle_alpha   90.00
_cell.angle_beta   90.00
_cell.angle_gamma   90.00
#
_symmetry.space_group_name_H-M   'P 1'
#
loop_
_entity.id
_entity.type
_entity.pdbx_description
1 polymer ?
#
loop_
_entity_poly.entity_id
_entity_poly.type
_entity_poly.pdbx_seq_one_letter_code
_entity_poly.pdbx_strand_id
1 'polypeptide(L)'
;GQVLLSSHSPQITSEFSPNSIVRLLHTKGATKAASNGCSQIIDDAFLDFGYRKSIISAEAFFSDVVLLVEGPSEDLFYKTLSTQIGIDLDRLNISVLMVDGIGFTTYLNILNSLEIDWILRTDNDIFKIPKRDEYRFAGVQRCIKYYKEFFNSDEDTEKLLLEHESNLQWSDTP
;
A
#
# COMPACT_ATOMS: atom_id res chain seq x y z
N GLY A 1 -24.26 9.32 -23.78
CA GLY A 1 -24.24 10.37 -22.76
C GLY A 1 -23.18 10.06 -21.73
N GLN A 2 -22.73 11.06 -20.99
CA GLN A 2 -21.81 10.90 -19.85
C GLN A 2 -22.62 10.99 -18.57
N VAL A 3 -22.31 10.10 -17.62
CA VAL A 3 -22.95 10.09 -16.29
C VAL A 3 -21.85 10.26 -15.25
N LEU A 4 -22.04 11.20 -14.33
CA LEU A 4 -21.21 11.41 -13.15
C LEU A 4 -22.04 11.05 -11.91
N LEU A 5 -21.48 10.22 -11.04
CA LEU A 5 -22.09 9.80 -9.79
C LEU A 5 -21.18 10.21 -8.62
N SER A 6 -21.74 10.84 -7.61
CA SER A 6 -21.06 11.11 -6.34
C SER A 6 -21.65 10.22 -5.25
N SER A 7 -20.80 9.53 -4.51
CA SER A 7 -21.22 8.58 -3.47
C SER A 7 -20.17 8.47 -2.36
N HIS A 8 -20.64 8.13 -1.15
CA HIS A 8 -19.80 7.69 -0.03
C HIS A 8 -19.98 6.19 0.28
N SER A 9 -20.66 5.45 -0.60
CA SER A 9 -20.96 4.04 -0.37
C SER A 9 -19.88 3.14 -0.98
N PRO A 10 -19.17 2.34 -0.17
CA PRO A 10 -18.26 1.30 -0.65
C PRO A 10 -18.96 0.32 -1.61
N GLN A 11 -20.22 -0.02 -1.34
CA GLN A 11 -21.01 -0.94 -2.17
C GLN A 11 -21.24 -0.39 -3.57
N ILE A 12 -21.54 0.91 -3.69
CA ILE A 12 -21.68 1.54 -5.00
C ILE A 12 -20.32 1.60 -5.70
N THR A 13 -19.26 1.96 -4.98
CA THR A 13 -17.91 2.07 -5.53
C THR A 13 -17.40 0.74 -6.06
N SER A 14 -17.74 -0.39 -5.41
CA SER A 14 -17.35 -1.74 -5.85
C SER A 14 -17.95 -2.17 -7.19
N GLU A 15 -19.03 -1.53 -7.64
CA GLU A 15 -19.65 -1.80 -8.94
C GLU A 15 -18.90 -1.14 -10.12
N PHE A 16 -18.00 -0.21 -9.83
CA PHE A 16 -17.27 0.53 -10.85
C PHE A 16 -15.82 0.05 -10.95
N SER A 17 -15.26 0.18 -12.14
CA SER A 17 -13.84 -0.06 -12.35
C SER A 17 -13.03 1.04 -11.64
N PRO A 18 -11.98 0.72 -10.90
CA PRO A 18 -11.18 1.69 -10.16
C PRO A 18 -10.62 2.85 -11.01
N ASN A 19 -10.32 2.59 -12.29
CA ASN A 19 -9.91 3.61 -13.23
C ASN A 19 -10.99 4.64 -13.58
N SER A 20 -12.26 4.39 -13.20
CA SER A 20 -13.36 5.34 -13.34
C SER A 20 -13.63 6.14 -12.06
N ILE A 21 -12.88 5.89 -10.99
CA ILE A 21 -13.06 6.51 -9.69
C ILE A 21 -12.16 7.74 -9.57
N VAL A 22 -12.76 8.86 -9.16
CA VAL A 22 -12.05 10.08 -8.79
C VAL A 22 -12.28 10.33 -7.31
N ARG A 23 -11.25 10.24 -6.50
CA ARG A 23 -11.34 10.55 -5.07
C ARG A 23 -11.35 12.05 -4.86
N LEU A 24 -12.30 12.52 -4.08
CA LEU A 24 -12.38 13.91 -3.63
C LEU A 24 -11.82 14.04 -2.23
N LEU A 25 -10.89 14.94 -2.04
CA LEU A 25 -10.16 15.20 -0.82
C LEU A 25 -10.54 16.57 -0.25
N HIS A 26 -10.76 16.63 1.05
CA HIS A 26 -10.92 17.90 1.75
C HIS A 26 -9.59 18.38 2.32
N THR A 27 -9.08 19.49 1.84
CA THR A 27 -7.79 20.04 2.25
C THR A 27 -7.89 21.52 2.55
N LYS A 28 -7.60 21.93 3.79
CA LYS A 28 -7.52 23.35 4.20
C LYS A 28 -8.74 24.18 3.80
N GLY A 29 -9.95 23.63 3.95
CA GLY A 29 -11.19 24.33 3.64
C GLY A 29 -11.59 24.34 2.15
N ALA A 30 -10.89 23.58 1.32
CA ALA A 30 -11.23 23.38 -0.09
C ALA A 30 -11.37 21.88 -0.41
N THR A 31 -12.16 21.57 -1.42
CA THR A 31 -12.24 20.22 -1.99
C THR A 31 -11.41 20.16 -3.26
N LYS A 32 -10.53 19.17 -3.37
CA LYS A 32 -9.77 18.89 -4.58
C LYS A 32 -10.00 17.44 -5.03
N ALA A 33 -9.82 17.18 -6.31
CA ALA A 33 -9.74 15.81 -6.82
C ALA A 33 -8.32 15.29 -6.68
N ALA A 34 -8.17 13.99 -6.41
CA ALA A 34 -6.87 13.33 -6.47
C ALA A 34 -6.27 13.49 -7.87
N SER A 35 -4.98 13.85 -7.94
CA SER A 35 -4.34 14.32 -9.18
C SER A 35 -4.27 13.26 -10.27
N ASN A 36 -4.16 11.98 -9.88
CA ASN A 36 -4.03 10.83 -10.78
C ASN A 36 -5.26 9.91 -10.76
N GLY A 37 -6.39 10.36 -10.23
CA GLY A 37 -7.65 9.64 -10.34
C GLY A 37 -8.02 9.42 -11.82
N CYS A 38 -8.61 8.28 -12.15
CA CYS A 38 -8.91 7.84 -13.53
C CYS A 38 -7.67 7.74 -14.44
N SER A 39 -6.48 7.49 -13.88
CA SER A 39 -5.24 7.46 -14.65
C SER A 39 -4.97 6.09 -15.29
N GLN A 40 -4.12 6.09 -16.33
CA GLN A 40 -3.62 4.87 -16.95
C GLN A 40 -2.85 3.99 -15.95
N ILE A 41 -2.23 4.58 -14.93
CA ILE A 41 -1.52 3.84 -13.87
C ILE A 41 -2.45 2.87 -13.15
N ILE A 42 -3.69 3.30 -12.90
CA ILE A 42 -4.71 2.43 -12.29
C ILE A 42 -5.12 1.33 -13.26
N ASP A 43 -5.30 1.64 -14.55
CA ASP A 43 -5.61 0.66 -15.59
C ASP A 43 -4.52 -0.39 -15.72
N ASP A 44 -3.28 0.01 -15.83
CA ASP A 44 -2.13 -0.89 -15.98
C ASP A 44 -1.98 -1.79 -14.75
N ALA A 45 -2.17 -1.23 -13.56
CA ALA A 45 -2.17 -1.97 -12.31
C ALA A 45 -3.27 -3.05 -12.27
N PHE A 46 -4.44 -2.80 -12.85
CA PHE A 46 -5.54 -3.77 -12.91
C PHE A 46 -5.39 -4.78 -14.05
N LEU A 47 -4.81 -4.41 -15.19
CA LEU A 47 -4.57 -5.31 -16.31
C LEU A 47 -3.57 -6.41 -15.96
N ASP A 48 -2.55 -6.10 -15.18
CA ASP A 48 -1.57 -7.08 -14.69
C ASP A 48 -2.19 -8.16 -13.79
N PHE A 49 -3.38 -7.91 -13.25
CA PHE A 49 -4.04 -8.80 -12.29
C PHE A 49 -5.11 -9.72 -12.86
N GLY A 50 -5.49 -9.59 -14.10
CA GLY A 50 -6.44 -10.47 -14.78
C GLY A 50 -7.55 -11.04 -13.87
N TYR A 51 -8.78 -10.58 -13.98
CA TYR A 51 -9.98 -11.14 -13.33
C TYR A 51 -10.17 -11.04 -11.81
N ARG A 52 -9.24 -10.54 -11.01
CA ARG A 52 -9.49 -10.37 -9.58
C ARG A 52 -10.16 -9.03 -9.28
N LYS A 53 -11.46 -8.96 -9.47
CA LYS A 53 -12.33 -7.78 -9.28
C LYS A 53 -12.37 -7.21 -7.85
N SER A 54 -11.70 -7.81 -6.87
CA SER A 54 -11.75 -7.37 -5.47
C SER A 54 -10.35 -7.19 -4.85
N ILE A 55 -9.42 -6.63 -5.59
CA ILE A 55 -8.05 -6.45 -5.10
C ILE A 55 -8.00 -5.45 -3.96
N ILE A 56 -8.70 -4.34 -4.11
CA ILE A 56 -8.83 -3.36 -3.04
C ILE A 56 -10.25 -3.45 -2.49
N SER A 57 -10.38 -3.62 -1.19
CA SER A 57 -11.66 -3.42 -0.51
C SER A 57 -12.16 -2.02 -0.87
N ALA A 58 -13.42 -1.93 -1.31
CA ALA A 58 -14.00 -0.65 -1.68
C ALA A 58 -13.96 0.37 -0.52
N GLU A 59 -13.87 -0.10 0.71
CA GLU A 59 -13.69 0.72 1.92
C GLU A 59 -12.36 1.48 1.90
N ALA A 60 -11.29 0.88 1.37
CA ALA A 60 -9.98 1.52 1.31
C ALA A 60 -9.98 2.81 0.46
N PHE A 61 -10.87 2.94 -0.54
CA PHE A 61 -11.00 4.16 -1.33
C PHE A 61 -11.46 5.38 -0.50
N PHE A 62 -12.11 5.15 0.61
CA PHE A 62 -12.61 6.19 1.51
C PHE A 62 -11.71 6.42 2.71
N SER A 63 -10.68 5.60 2.91
CA SER A 63 -9.77 5.71 4.05
C SER A 63 -8.80 6.87 3.89
N ASP A 64 -8.39 7.44 5.02
CA ASP A 64 -7.31 8.43 5.05
C ASP A 64 -5.95 7.74 5.06
N VAL A 65 -5.86 6.59 5.74
CA VAL A 65 -4.66 5.77 5.81
C VAL A 65 -5.00 4.30 5.57
N VAL A 66 -4.18 3.60 4.81
CA VAL A 66 -4.29 2.15 4.61
C VAL A 66 -3.05 1.45 5.16
N LEU A 67 -3.26 0.52 6.10
CA LEU A 67 -2.22 -0.39 6.56
C LEU A 67 -2.20 -1.62 5.64
N LEU A 68 -1.16 -1.73 4.81
CA LEU A 68 -0.94 -2.88 3.94
C LEU A 68 -0.21 -4.00 4.70
N VAL A 69 -0.77 -5.21 4.65
CA VAL A 69 -0.22 -6.41 5.28
C VAL A 69 -0.15 -7.57 4.29
N GLU A 70 0.67 -8.58 4.56
CA GLU A 70 0.85 -9.69 3.61
C GLU A 70 -0.33 -10.66 3.57
N GLY A 71 -0.88 -10.99 4.72
CA GLY A 71 -1.85 -12.06 4.81
C GLY A 71 -2.94 -11.88 5.87
N PRO A 72 -3.86 -12.86 5.98
CA PRO A 72 -5.02 -12.77 6.86
C PRO A 72 -4.64 -12.79 8.36
N SER A 73 -3.51 -13.36 8.71
CA SER A 73 -3.03 -13.40 10.11
C SER A 73 -2.73 -12.00 10.63
N GLU A 74 -2.07 -11.19 9.81
CA GLU A 74 -1.75 -9.80 10.15
C GLU A 74 -3.01 -8.93 10.15
N ASP A 75 -3.90 -9.11 9.19
CA ASP A 75 -5.18 -8.39 9.17
C ASP A 75 -5.95 -8.60 10.47
N LEU A 76 -6.13 -9.86 10.86
CA LEU A 76 -6.79 -10.20 12.12
C LEU A 76 -6.02 -9.67 13.34
N PHE A 77 -4.69 -9.80 13.34
CA PHE A 77 -3.84 -9.33 14.43
C PHE A 77 -3.99 -7.82 14.66
N TYR A 78 -3.87 -7.00 13.63
CA TYR A 78 -3.93 -5.54 13.79
C TYR A 78 -5.33 -5.05 14.15
N LYS A 79 -6.39 -5.64 13.60
CA LYS A 79 -7.76 -5.35 13.99
C LYS A 79 -8.05 -5.73 15.45
N THR A 80 -7.54 -6.86 15.91
CA THR A 80 -7.69 -7.30 17.30
C THR A 80 -6.85 -6.43 18.25
N LEU A 81 -5.58 -6.19 17.88
CA LEU A 81 -4.67 -5.37 18.67
C LEU A 81 -5.21 -3.95 18.87
N SER A 82 -5.70 -3.30 17.82
CA SER A 82 -6.27 -1.96 17.90
C SER A 82 -7.40 -1.89 18.91
N THR A 83 -8.29 -2.88 18.89
CA THR A 83 -9.38 -3.00 19.86
C THR A 83 -8.86 -3.15 21.29
N GLN A 84 -7.84 -3.99 21.50
CA GLN A 84 -7.27 -4.24 22.83
C GLN A 84 -6.58 -3.02 23.44
N ILE A 85 -5.95 -2.19 22.62
CA ILE A 85 -5.27 -0.96 23.06
C ILE A 85 -6.15 0.29 22.99
N GLY A 86 -7.47 0.11 22.69
CA GLY A 86 -8.43 1.20 22.66
C GLY A 86 -8.32 2.13 21.47
N ILE A 87 -7.71 1.69 20.36
CA ILE A 87 -7.65 2.41 19.09
C ILE A 87 -8.80 1.95 18.20
N ASP A 88 -9.67 2.87 17.87
CA ASP A 88 -10.80 2.67 16.95
C ASP A 88 -10.34 3.04 15.52
N LEU A 89 -10.04 2.04 14.71
CA LEU A 89 -9.56 2.22 13.34
C LEU A 89 -10.61 2.89 12.47
N ASP A 90 -11.88 2.52 12.61
CA ASP A 90 -12.97 3.08 11.82
C ASP A 90 -13.13 4.58 12.13
N ARG A 91 -13.07 4.96 13.41
CA ARG A 91 -13.13 6.37 13.82
C ARG A 91 -11.96 7.19 13.30
N LEU A 92 -10.81 6.57 13.13
CA LEU A 92 -9.60 7.19 12.58
C LEU A 92 -9.55 7.11 11.05
N ASN A 93 -10.56 6.53 10.42
CA ASN A 93 -10.63 6.31 8.98
C ASN A 93 -9.41 5.53 8.43
N ILE A 94 -9.01 4.49 9.17
CA ILE A 94 -7.87 3.62 8.84
C ILE A 94 -8.40 2.25 8.41
N SER A 95 -8.03 1.79 7.22
CA SER A 95 -8.31 0.42 6.77
C SER A 95 -7.06 -0.46 6.86
N VAL A 96 -7.25 -1.72 7.23
CA VAL A 96 -6.22 -2.76 7.09
C VAL A 96 -6.53 -3.53 5.81
N LEU A 97 -5.56 -3.62 4.90
CA LEU A 97 -5.72 -4.23 3.59
C LEU A 97 -4.68 -5.33 3.37
N MET A 98 -5.16 -6.53 3.16
CA MET A 98 -4.34 -7.71 2.86
C MET A 98 -3.98 -7.75 1.38
N VAL A 99 -2.69 -7.99 1.08
CA VAL A 99 -2.16 -8.01 -0.29
C VAL A 99 -2.31 -9.38 -0.99
N ASP A 100 -2.48 -10.46 -0.21
CA ASP A 100 -2.78 -11.83 -0.67
C ASP A 100 -1.88 -12.32 -1.83
N GLY A 101 -0.56 -12.23 -1.65
CA GLY A 101 0.42 -12.79 -2.59
C GLY A 101 0.58 -12.06 -3.92
N ILE A 102 -0.13 -10.96 -4.15
CA ILE A 102 -0.09 -10.18 -5.40
C ILE A 102 1.16 -9.30 -5.47
N GLY A 103 1.68 -8.90 -4.32
CA GLY A 103 2.77 -7.95 -4.21
C GLY A 103 2.27 -6.52 -3.97
N PHE A 104 3.08 -5.76 -3.26
CA PHE A 104 2.68 -4.44 -2.77
C PHE A 104 2.63 -3.36 -3.86
N THR A 105 3.45 -3.47 -4.90
CA THR A 105 3.64 -2.41 -5.92
C THR A 105 2.33 -1.91 -6.50
N THR A 106 1.42 -2.82 -6.84
CA THR A 106 0.13 -2.45 -7.43
C THR A 106 -0.75 -1.66 -6.47
N TYR A 107 -0.84 -2.15 -5.22
CA TYR A 107 -1.60 -1.43 -4.19
C TYR A 107 -1.02 -0.04 -3.94
N LEU A 108 0.31 0.08 -3.85
CA LEU A 108 1.00 1.35 -3.66
C LEU A 108 0.75 2.32 -4.80
N ASN A 109 0.79 1.86 -6.05
CA ASN A 109 0.47 2.67 -7.22
C ASN A 109 -0.96 3.22 -7.16
N ILE A 110 -1.93 2.38 -6.79
CA ILE A 110 -3.33 2.79 -6.70
C ILE A 110 -3.53 3.78 -5.55
N LEU A 111 -3.01 3.48 -4.36
CA LEU A 111 -3.14 4.35 -3.18
C LEU A 111 -2.51 5.73 -3.44
N ASN A 112 -1.30 5.76 -4.02
CA ASN A 112 -0.65 7.03 -4.39
C ASN A 112 -1.45 7.80 -5.46
N SER A 113 -2.00 7.12 -6.46
CA SER A 113 -2.82 7.76 -7.50
C SER A 113 -4.09 8.39 -6.94
N LEU A 114 -4.62 7.82 -5.86
CA LEU A 114 -5.80 8.33 -5.15
C LEU A 114 -5.45 9.25 -3.97
N GLU A 115 -4.17 9.55 -3.78
CA GLU A 115 -3.68 10.36 -2.66
C GLU A 115 -4.17 9.81 -1.30
N ILE A 116 -4.03 8.49 -1.10
CA ILE A 116 -4.32 7.80 0.15
C ILE A 116 -2.99 7.50 0.83
N ASP A 117 -2.83 7.95 2.06
CA ASP A 117 -1.64 7.64 2.85
C ASP A 117 -1.59 6.13 3.17
N TRP A 118 -0.38 5.58 3.23
CA TRP A 118 -0.23 4.16 3.50
C TRP A 118 0.95 3.85 4.41
N ILE A 119 0.79 2.75 5.14
CA ILE A 119 1.84 2.11 5.94
C ILE A 119 1.97 0.69 5.41
N LEU A 120 3.19 0.26 5.16
CA LEU A 120 3.48 -1.09 4.69
C LEU A 120 4.13 -1.90 5.82
N ARG A 121 3.55 -3.06 6.08
CA ARG A 121 4.13 -4.08 6.94
C ARG A 121 4.40 -5.33 6.12
N THR A 122 5.61 -5.85 6.20
CA THR A 122 6.04 -7.07 5.50
C THR A 122 6.85 -7.94 6.43
N ASP A 123 6.84 -9.24 6.22
CA ASP A 123 7.67 -10.17 6.95
C ASP A 123 9.15 -9.99 6.59
N ASN A 124 10.01 -10.06 7.60
CA ASN A 124 11.43 -9.92 7.40
C ASN A 124 12.10 -11.29 7.30
N ASP A 125 11.71 -12.03 6.27
CA ASP A 125 12.29 -13.35 5.99
C ASP A 125 13.77 -13.26 5.69
N ILE A 126 14.51 -14.24 6.18
CA ILE A 126 15.90 -14.47 5.81
C ILE A 126 15.92 -15.22 4.50
N PHE A 127 16.59 -14.68 3.51
CA PHE A 127 16.63 -15.24 2.17
C PHE A 127 18.08 -15.47 1.72
N LYS A 128 18.39 -16.70 1.24
CA LYS A 128 19.68 -16.98 0.61
C LYS A 128 19.73 -16.39 -0.79
N ILE A 129 20.76 -15.60 -1.07
CA ILE A 129 20.93 -14.99 -2.40
C ILE A 129 21.27 -16.08 -3.41
N PRO A 130 20.52 -16.23 -4.53
CA PRO A 130 20.80 -17.27 -5.52
C PRO A 130 22.23 -17.18 -6.05
N LYS A 131 22.90 -18.33 -6.14
CA LYS A 131 24.28 -18.49 -6.66
C LYS A 131 25.36 -17.81 -5.81
N ARG A 132 25.05 -17.32 -4.60
CA ARG A 132 26.00 -16.77 -3.64
C ARG A 132 25.84 -17.50 -2.30
N ASP A 133 26.90 -17.54 -1.52
CA ASP A 133 26.82 -18.04 -0.14
C ASP A 133 26.64 -16.87 0.84
N GLU A 134 25.59 -16.11 0.55
CA GLU A 134 25.23 -14.90 1.28
C GLU A 134 23.72 -14.92 1.59
N TYR A 135 23.36 -14.30 2.69
CA TYR A 135 21.97 -14.15 3.14
C TYR A 135 21.59 -12.69 3.21
N ARG A 136 20.30 -12.38 3.17
CA ARG A 136 19.76 -11.04 3.28
C ARG A 136 18.43 -11.03 4.02
N PHE A 137 18.10 -9.87 4.59
CA PHE A 137 16.77 -9.58 5.12
C PHE A 137 15.85 -9.12 3.99
N ALA A 138 15.00 -10.02 3.51
CA ALA A 138 14.15 -9.76 2.34
C ALA A 138 13.12 -8.65 2.60
N GLY A 139 12.51 -8.62 3.79
CA GLY A 139 11.53 -7.61 4.15
C GLY A 139 12.13 -6.22 4.22
N VAL A 140 13.28 -6.06 4.89
CA VAL A 140 13.97 -4.76 4.97
C VAL A 140 14.34 -4.24 3.58
N GLN A 141 14.90 -5.09 2.72
CA GLN A 141 15.23 -4.69 1.34
C GLN A 141 13.99 -4.30 0.52
N ARG A 142 12.87 -4.99 0.75
CA ARG A 142 11.58 -4.67 0.13
C ARG A 142 11.09 -3.29 0.57
N CYS A 143 11.15 -2.99 1.87
CA CYS A 143 10.79 -1.68 2.39
C CYS A 143 11.67 -0.56 1.83
N ILE A 144 13.00 -0.77 1.77
CA ILE A 144 13.94 0.21 1.19
C ILE A 144 13.62 0.45 -0.29
N LYS A 145 13.33 -0.62 -1.05
CA LYS A 145 12.95 -0.49 -2.46
C LYS A 145 11.72 0.41 -2.61
N TYR A 146 10.65 0.16 -1.86
CA TYR A 146 9.43 0.96 -1.94
C TYR A 146 9.63 2.38 -1.43
N TYR A 147 10.44 2.58 -0.40
CA TYR A 147 10.79 3.92 0.06
C TYR A 147 11.44 4.73 -1.08
N LYS A 148 12.44 4.17 -1.76
CA LYS A 148 13.12 4.83 -2.89
C LYS A 148 12.20 5.08 -4.09
N GLU A 149 11.23 4.19 -4.32
CA GLU A 149 10.31 4.27 -5.46
C GLU A 149 9.20 5.31 -5.27
N PHE A 150 8.67 5.42 -4.06
CA PHE A 150 7.45 6.20 -3.79
C PHE A 150 7.67 7.48 -2.99
N PHE A 151 8.81 7.64 -2.36
CA PHE A 151 9.14 8.84 -1.61
C PHE A 151 10.36 9.54 -2.20
N ASN A 152 10.31 10.87 -2.24
CA ASN A 152 11.51 11.65 -2.51
C ASN A 152 12.41 11.54 -1.29
N SER A 153 13.45 10.71 -1.37
CA SER A 153 14.43 10.60 -0.30
C SER A 153 15.23 11.91 -0.19
N ASP A 154 15.40 12.40 1.02
CA ASP A 154 16.38 13.43 1.30
C ASP A 154 17.81 12.83 1.32
N GLU A 155 18.83 13.69 1.13
CA GLU A 155 20.24 13.26 1.09
C GLU A 155 20.67 12.52 2.38
N ASP A 156 20.12 12.90 3.53
CA ASP A 156 20.46 12.29 4.82
C ASP A 156 19.91 10.88 4.93
N THR A 157 18.68 10.66 4.47
CA THR A 157 18.07 9.32 4.44
C THR A 157 18.76 8.40 3.45
N GLU A 158 19.12 8.88 2.26
CA GLU A 158 19.89 8.08 1.29
C GLU A 158 21.25 7.69 1.82
N LYS A 159 21.95 8.61 2.46
CA LYS A 159 23.24 8.36 3.10
C LYS A 159 23.13 7.31 4.20
N LEU A 160 22.11 7.42 5.07
CA LEU A 160 21.84 6.46 6.13
C LEU A 160 21.58 5.06 5.55
N LEU A 161 20.77 4.95 4.52
CA LEU A 161 20.49 3.68 3.84
C LEU A 161 21.75 3.06 3.23
N LEU A 162 22.61 3.87 2.59
CA LEU A 162 23.87 3.42 2.01
C LEU A 162 24.86 2.94 3.08
N GLU A 163 24.99 3.66 4.19
CA GLU A 163 25.86 3.27 5.31
C GLU A 163 25.48 1.92 5.91
N HIS A 164 24.21 1.59 5.94
CA HIS A 164 23.69 0.35 6.55
C HIS A 164 23.38 -0.75 5.56
N GLU A 165 23.46 -0.51 4.24
CA GLU A 165 23.13 -1.51 3.23
C GLU A 165 24.00 -2.78 3.34
N SER A 166 25.29 -2.63 3.67
CA SER A 166 26.21 -3.74 3.89
C SER A 166 25.83 -4.62 5.09
N ASN A 167 25.14 -4.06 6.07
CA ASN A 167 24.68 -4.79 7.26
C ASN A 167 23.43 -5.64 7.00
N LEU A 168 22.80 -5.48 5.85
CA LEU A 168 21.60 -6.23 5.45
C LEU A 168 21.93 -7.54 4.73
N GLN A 169 23.22 -7.81 4.47
CA GLN A 169 23.71 -9.03 3.84
C GLN A 169 24.84 -9.61 4.68
N TRP A 170 24.92 -10.93 4.77
CA TRP A 170 25.98 -11.65 5.50
C TRP A 170 26.25 -13.02 4.89
N SER A 171 27.45 -13.56 5.12
CA SER A 171 27.92 -14.83 4.57
C SER A 171 27.74 -16.02 5.49
N ASP A 172 27.58 -15.79 6.80
CA ASP A 172 27.42 -16.86 7.76
C ASP A 172 25.98 -17.39 7.78
N THR A 173 25.83 -18.68 8.04
CA THR A 173 24.49 -19.28 8.23
C THR A 173 23.87 -18.69 9.51
N PRO A 174 22.64 -18.18 9.45
CA PRO A 174 21.97 -17.59 10.60
C PRO A 174 21.66 -18.63 11.67
#